data_a6a852b29772205c9c565356c63247bf
#
_entry.id   a6a852b29772205c9c565356c63247bf
#
_cell.length_a   1.000
_cell.length_b   1.000
_cell.length_c   1.000
_cell.angle_alpha   90.00
_cell.angle_beta   90.00
_cell.angle_gamma   90.00
#
_symmetry.space_group_name_H-M   'P 1'
#
loop_
_entity.id
_entity.type
_entity.pdbx_description
1 polymer ?
#
loop_
_entity_poly.entity_id
_entity_poly.type
_entity_poly.pdbx_seq_one_letter_code
_entity_poly.pdbx_strand_id
1 'polypeptide(L)'
;MSRHKPYKSNKRNEPAFVMLYNFMADTPAWRSLKPAPRALYFEIKRQYNGHNNGRVLLSHRDAAKRLNCSYNSVGGYFKALEQRGFIVCMQRPHLGPSGVGQTSHWRLTEYDCEGQKATHDYRMWVPPKN
;
A
#
# COMPACT_ATOMS: atom_id res chain seq x y z
N MET A 1 5.48 -19.51 -14.80
CA MET A 1 5.66 -19.18 -14.13
C MET A 1 5.79 -18.21 -13.71
N SER A 2 5.85 -18.03 -13.52
CA SER A 2 6.01 -17.25 -13.16
C SER A 2 6.53 -16.56 -12.81
N ARG A 3 6.59 -16.44 -12.82
CA ARG A 3 7.14 -15.82 -12.41
C ARG A 3 7.53 -14.64 -12.43
N HIS A 4 6.76 -14.15 -12.33
CA HIS A 4 7.22 -12.95 -12.45
C HIS A 4 7.94 -12.59 -11.24
N LYS A 5 8.94 -11.96 -11.42
CA LYS A 5 9.78 -11.69 -10.32
C LYS A 5 10.39 -10.34 -10.51
N PRO A 6 9.63 -9.32 -10.19
CA PRO A 6 10.03 -7.95 -10.52
C PRO A 6 11.41 -7.63 -9.97
N TYR A 7 11.74 -8.21 -8.83
CA TYR A 7 13.02 -7.85 -8.22
C TYR A 7 14.17 -8.59 -8.83
N LYS A 8 13.89 -9.53 -9.68
CA LYS A 8 14.95 -10.21 -10.38
C LYS A 8 15.53 -9.38 -11.49
N SER A 9 14.93 -8.28 -11.84
CA SER A 9 15.53 -7.40 -12.81
C SER A 9 16.87 -6.88 -12.31
N ASN A 10 17.14 -6.95 -11.03
CA ASN A 10 18.45 -6.60 -10.52
C ASN A 10 19.54 -7.48 -11.06
N LYS A 11 19.20 -8.67 -11.50
CA LYS A 11 20.17 -9.53 -12.14
C LYS A 11 20.73 -8.93 -13.41
N ARG A 12 20.02 -7.98 -14.00
CA ARG A 12 20.45 -7.29 -15.19
C ARG A 12 20.99 -5.91 -14.88
N ASN A 13 21.29 -5.67 -13.60
CA ASN A 13 21.79 -4.39 -13.13
C ASN A 13 20.80 -3.25 -13.30
N GLU A 14 19.53 -3.58 -13.41
CA GLU A 14 18.49 -2.55 -13.43
C GLU A 14 18.18 -2.13 -12.01
N PRO A 15 17.99 -0.84 -11.79
CA PRO A 15 17.57 -0.40 -10.47
C PRO A 15 16.17 -0.89 -10.14
N ALA A 16 15.90 -1.03 -8.86
CA ALA A 16 14.55 -1.35 -8.41
C ALA A 16 13.59 -0.24 -8.82
N PHE A 17 12.34 -0.60 -9.04
CA PHE A 17 11.34 0.35 -9.49
C PHE A 17 9.98 0.02 -8.92
N VAL A 18 9.06 0.98 -9.01
CA VAL A 18 7.67 0.79 -8.62
C VAL A 18 6.81 0.92 -9.87
N MET A 19 5.94 -0.05 -10.07
CA MET A 19 5.06 -0.09 -11.23
C MET A 19 3.65 0.36 -10.81
N LEU A 20 3.07 1.28 -11.57
CA LEU A 20 1.66 1.66 -11.39
C LEU A 20 0.94 1.36 -12.68
N TYR A 21 -0.01 0.44 -12.63
CA TYR A 21 -0.75 0.05 -13.82
C TYR A 21 -1.78 1.10 -14.20
N ASN A 22 -1.86 1.37 -15.49
CA ASN A 22 -2.85 2.32 -15.96
C ASN A 22 -4.26 1.89 -15.64
N PHE A 23 -4.56 0.59 -15.71
CA PHE A 23 -5.92 0.15 -15.43
C PHE A 23 -6.34 0.48 -14.00
N MET A 24 -5.40 0.49 -13.05
CA MET A 24 -5.71 0.89 -11.68
C MET A 24 -5.87 2.41 -11.58
N ALA A 25 -4.98 3.14 -12.24
CA ALA A 25 -5.01 4.61 -12.20
C ALA A 25 -6.28 5.17 -12.86
N ASP A 26 -6.90 4.40 -13.74
CA ASP A 26 -8.11 4.84 -14.42
C ASP A 26 -9.39 4.53 -13.66
N THR A 27 -9.28 3.86 -12.50
CA THR A 27 -10.48 3.53 -11.71
C THR A 27 -11.04 4.78 -11.01
N PRO A 28 -12.35 4.78 -10.73
CA PRO A 28 -12.91 5.86 -9.90
C PRO A 28 -12.23 5.96 -8.54
N ALA A 29 -11.84 4.83 -7.96
CA ALA A 29 -11.17 4.84 -6.66
C ALA A 29 -9.90 5.67 -6.71
N TRP A 30 -9.05 5.42 -7.72
CA TRP A 30 -7.79 6.16 -7.82
C TRP A 30 -8.03 7.64 -8.15
N ARG A 31 -8.94 7.89 -9.09
CA ARG A 31 -9.18 9.27 -9.51
C ARG A 31 -9.73 10.14 -8.40
N SER A 32 -10.44 9.52 -7.45
CA SER A 32 -10.99 10.26 -6.32
C SER A 32 -9.95 10.59 -5.25
N LEU A 33 -8.78 9.96 -5.30
CA LEU A 33 -7.73 10.22 -4.32
C LEU A 33 -7.10 11.58 -4.56
N LYS A 34 -6.82 12.29 -3.48
CA LYS A 34 -6.01 13.50 -3.55
C LYS A 34 -4.55 13.12 -3.75
N PRO A 35 -3.70 14.08 -4.13
CA PRO A 35 -2.29 13.75 -4.39
C PRO A 35 -1.54 13.10 -3.24
N ALA A 36 -1.78 13.52 -1.99
CA ALA A 36 -1.02 12.98 -0.87
C ALA A 36 -1.28 11.49 -0.62
N PRO A 37 -2.54 11.02 -0.60
CA PRO A 37 -2.77 9.57 -0.52
C PRO A 37 -2.15 8.79 -1.68
N ARG A 38 -2.13 9.36 -2.88
CA ARG A 38 -1.47 8.70 -4.00
C ARG A 38 0.02 8.57 -3.75
N ALA A 39 0.64 9.62 -3.23
CA ALA A 39 2.05 9.56 -2.87
C ALA A 39 2.30 8.53 -1.78
N LEU A 40 1.38 8.41 -0.82
CA LEU A 40 1.51 7.41 0.21
C LEU A 40 1.46 6.00 -0.38
N TYR A 41 0.57 5.77 -1.34
CA TYR A 41 0.49 4.45 -1.96
C TYR A 41 1.82 4.08 -2.60
N PHE A 42 2.46 5.04 -3.26
CA PHE A 42 3.79 4.82 -3.83
C PHE A 42 4.78 4.39 -2.74
N GLU A 43 4.77 5.06 -1.60
CA GLU A 43 5.70 4.72 -0.52
C GLU A 43 5.41 3.35 0.08
N ILE A 44 4.13 2.97 0.17
CA ILE A 44 3.78 1.63 0.65
C ILE A 44 4.28 0.57 -0.34
N LYS A 45 4.08 0.81 -1.64
CA LYS A 45 4.54 -0.15 -2.65
C LYS A 45 6.05 -0.32 -2.64
N ARG A 46 6.78 0.72 -2.28
CA ARG A 46 8.23 0.60 -2.18
C ARG A 46 8.66 -0.39 -1.11
N GLN A 47 7.80 -0.63 -0.11
CA GLN A 47 8.11 -1.58 0.96
C GLN A 47 7.76 -3.02 0.59
N TYR A 48 7.00 -3.21 -0.49
CA TYR A 48 6.63 -4.54 -0.95
C TYR A 48 7.81 -5.14 -1.72
N ASN A 49 8.19 -6.37 -1.37
CA ASN A 49 9.37 -7.00 -1.96
C ASN A 49 9.04 -8.23 -2.80
N GLY A 50 7.76 -8.47 -3.08
CA GLY A 50 7.34 -9.66 -3.82
C GLY A 50 6.95 -10.83 -2.96
N HIS A 51 7.29 -10.80 -1.68
CA HIS A 51 7.05 -11.92 -0.77
C HIS A 51 6.37 -11.54 0.53
N ASN A 52 6.23 -10.25 0.81
CA ASN A 52 5.76 -9.80 2.11
C ASN A 52 4.37 -9.19 2.09
N ASN A 53 3.55 -9.52 1.09
CA ASN A 53 2.20 -8.97 1.08
C ASN A 53 1.43 -9.50 2.29
N GLY A 54 0.67 -8.62 2.95
CA GLY A 54 0.04 -8.95 4.22
C GLY A 54 0.89 -8.58 5.41
N ARG A 55 2.18 -8.33 5.21
CA ARG A 55 3.09 -7.90 6.25
C ARG A 55 3.91 -6.70 5.79
N VAL A 56 3.35 -5.92 4.87
CA VAL A 56 4.01 -4.71 4.41
C VAL A 56 3.95 -3.68 5.53
N LEU A 57 5.09 -3.12 5.89
CA LEU A 57 5.19 -2.21 7.03
C LEU A 57 5.54 -0.81 6.57
N LEU A 58 4.82 0.15 7.12
CA LEU A 58 5.20 1.56 6.98
C LEU A 58 4.50 2.29 8.12
N SER A 59 5.28 2.76 9.09
CA SER A 59 4.72 3.48 10.22
C SER A 59 4.23 4.86 9.79
N HIS A 60 3.31 5.41 10.56
CA HIS A 60 2.84 6.78 10.30
C HIS A 60 3.99 7.78 10.36
N ARG A 61 4.91 7.58 11.29
CA ARG A 61 6.06 8.48 11.43
C ARG A 61 6.94 8.45 10.19
N ASP A 62 7.27 7.25 9.72
CA ASP A 62 8.09 7.14 8.52
C ASP A 62 7.37 7.64 7.29
N ALA A 63 6.07 7.37 7.19
CA ALA A 63 5.27 7.87 6.08
C ALA A 63 5.29 9.39 6.04
N ALA A 64 5.12 10.02 7.21
CA ALA A 64 5.15 11.48 7.26
C ALA A 64 6.49 12.04 6.79
N LYS A 65 7.58 11.41 7.19
CA LYS A 65 8.90 11.83 6.75
C LYS A 65 9.06 11.68 5.24
N ARG A 66 8.64 10.55 4.70
CA ARG A 66 8.77 10.28 3.27
C ARG A 66 7.91 11.20 2.43
N LEU A 67 6.75 11.59 2.96
CA LEU A 67 5.83 12.48 2.26
C LEU A 67 6.13 13.95 2.52
N ASN A 68 7.03 14.23 3.45
CA ASN A 68 7.35 15.60 3.84
C ASN A 68 6.09 16.34 4.29
N CYS A 69 5.35 15.73 5.21
CA CYS A 69 4.11 16.29 5.70
C CYS A 69 3.99 16.08 7.20
N SER A 70 2.94 16.66 7.78
CA SER A 70 2.69 16.55 9.21
C SER A 70 2.30 15.12 9.57
N TYR A 71 2.83 14.65 10.68
CA TYR A 71 2.43 13.36 11.23
C TYR A 71 0.90 13.28 11.39
N ASN A 72 0.28 14.39 11.80
CA ASN A 72 -1.16 14.40 12.05
C ASN A 72 -2.00 14.21 10.79
N SER A 73 -1.43 14.45 9.62
CA SER A 73 -2.15 14.30 8.36
C SER A 73 -2.15 12.87 7.84
N VAL A 74 -1.17 12.09 8.23
CA VAL A 74 -0.88 10.81 7.59
C VAL A 74 -1.99 9.78 7.83
N GLY A 75 -2.57 9.77 9.04
CA GLY A 75 -3.65 8.82 9.33
C GLY A 75 -4.79 8.90 8.34
N GLY A 76 -5.16 10.13 7.96
CA GLY A 76 -6.23 10.31 6.96
C GLY A 76 -5.86 9.76 5.60
N TYR A 77 -4.58 9.86 5.24
CA TYR A 77 -4.12 9.34 3.95
C TYR A 77 -4.18 7.81 3.91
N PHE A 78 -3.74 7.15 4.99
CA PHE A 78 -3.90 5.71 5.10
C PHE A 78 -5.37 5.31 5.02
N LYS A 79 -6.22 6.06 5.73
CA LYS A 79 -7.64 5.75 5.73
C LYS A 79 -8.26 5.90 4.35
N ALA A 80 -7.85 6.91 3.60
CA ALA A 80 -8.36 7.12 2.24
C ALA A 80 -8.04 5.92 1.35
N LEU A 81 -6.84 5.37 1.46
CA LEU A 81 -6.45 4.19 0.70
C LEU A 81 -7.19 2.95 1.15
N GLU A 82 -7.36 2.80 2.46
CA GLU A 82 -8.05 1.65 3.02
C GLU A 82 -9.51 1.64 2.62
N GLN A 83 -10.17 2.78 2.71
CA GLN A 83 -11.60 2.89 2.39
C GLN A 83 -11.88 2.59 0.92
N ARG A 84 -10.92 2.89 0.05
CA ARG A 84 -11.10 2.67 -1.38
C ARG A 84 -10.63 1.31 -1.86
N GLY A 85 -10.14 0.48 -0.93
CA GLY A 85 -9.80 -0.89 -1.27
C GLY A 85 -8.42 -1.11 -1.88
N PHE A 86 -7.52 -0.14 -1.73
CA PHE A 86 -6.15 -0.34 -2.21
C PHE A 86 -5.32 -1.13 -1.23
N ILE A 87 -5.55 -0.93 0.07
CA ILE A 87 -4.82 -1.63 1.11
C ILE A 87 -5.80 -2.17 2.14
N VAL A 88 -5.42 -3.26 2.78
CA VAL A 88 -6.19 -3.86 3.88
C VAL A 88 -5.28 -3.98 5.08
N CYS A 89 -5.77 -3.54 6.22
CA CYS A 89 -5.00 -3.65 7.46
C CYS A 89 -5.12 -5.06 7.99
N MET A 90 -4.00 -5.77 8.03
CA MET A 90 -3.96 -7.13 8.54
C MET A 90 -3.67 -7.18 10.03
N GLN A 91 -3.03 -6.14 10.55
CA GLN A 91 -2.73 -6.01 11.97
C GLN A 91 -2.71 -4.54 12.31
N ARG A 92 -3.56 -4.14 13.26
CA ARG A 92 -3.62 -2.75 13.70
C ARG A 92 -2.46 -2.43 14.63
N PRO A 93 -2.08 -1.15 14.73
CA PRO A 93 -1.06 -0.76 15.70
C PRO A 93 -1.54 -1.10 17.12
N HIS A 94 -0.62 -1.57 17.93
CA HIS A 94 -0.93 -1.89 19.32
C HIS A 94 0.36 -1.91 20.12
N LEU A 95 0.22 -1.93 21.45
CA LEU A 95 1.37 -2.11 22.33
C LEU A 95 1.60 -3.60 22.52
N GLY A 96 2.84 -4.03 22.33
CA GLY A 96 3.20 -5.40 22.58
C GLY A 96 3.34 -5.68 24.07
N PRO A 97 3.66 -6.93 24.43
CA PRO A 97 3.79 -7.30 25.85
C PRO A 97 4.82 -6.48 26.62
N SER A 98 5.83 -5.96 25.91
CA SER A 98 6.87 -5.14 26.54
C SER A 98 6.49 -3.66 26.62
N GLY A 99 5.28 -3.30 26.14
CA GLY A 99 4.88 -1.91 26.07
C GLY A 99 5.35 -1.19 24.83
N VAL A 100 6.03 -1.90 23.92
CA VAL A 100 6.52 -1.31 22.67
C VAL A 100 5.42 -1.31 21.63
N GLY A 101 5.27 -0.19 20.92
CA GLY A 101 4.26 -0.08 19.87
C GLY A 101 4.55 -0.97 18.70
N GLN A 102 3.50 -1.48 18.09
CA GLN A 102 3.57 -2.33 16.90
C GLN A 102 2.99 -1.58 15.72
N THR A 103 3.66 -1.64 14.58
CA THR A 103 3.22 -0.98 13.35
C THR A 103 2.15 -1.80 12.67
N SER A 104 1.22 -1.12 11.98
CA SER A 104 0.22 -1.81 11.16
C SER A 104 0.89 -2.65 10.10
N HIS A 105 0.30 -3.80 9.83
CA HIS A 105 0.68 -4.66 8.71
C HIS A 105 -0.35 -4.49 7.60
N TRP A 106 0.14 -4.29 6.38
CA TRP A 106 -0.73 -3.99 5.25
C TRP A 106 -0.66 -5.06 4.18
N ARG A 107 -1.79 -5.30 3.54
CA ARG A 107 -1.89 -6.09 2.31
C ARG A 107 -2.28 -5.17 1.17
N LEU A 108 -1.52 -5.25 0.08
CA LEU A 108 -1.87 -4.55 -1.15
C LEU A 108 -2.82 -5.44 -1.94
N THR A 109 -4.00 -4.92 -2.29
CA THR A 109 -5.02 -5.76 -2.93
C THR A 109 -4.70 -6.04 -4.39
N GLU A 110 -3.73 -5.35 -4.97
CA GLU A 110 -3.35 -5.60 -6.35
C GLU A 110 -2.38 -6.77 -6.50
N TYR A 111 -1.92 -7.37 -5.41
CA TYR A 111 -0.98 -8.48 -5.44
C TYR A 111 -1.52 -9.68 -4.71
N ASP A 112 -1.06 -10.87 -5.10
CA ASP A 112 -1.38 -12.10 -4.38
C ASP A 112 -0.84 -12.02 -2.96
N CYS A 113 -1.50 -12.74 -2.05
CA CYS A 113 -1.12 -12.73 -0.64
C CYS A 113 -1.25 -14.14 -0.09
N GLU A 114 -0.13 -14.72 0.31
CA GLU A 114 -0.09 -16.02 1.01
C GLU A 114 -0.94 -17.06 0.32
N GLY A 115 -0.72 -17.25 -0.97
CA GLY A 115 -1.44 -18.24 -1.74
C GLY A 115 -2.82 -17.82 -2.22
N GLN A 116 -3.29 -16.67 -1.78
CA GLN A 116 -4.58 -16.14 -2.21
C GLN A 116 -4.36 -15.20 -3.38
N LYS A 117 -5.27 -15.23 -4.35
CA LYS A 117 -5.20 -14.36 -5.51
C LYS A 117 -5.43 -12.92 -5.10
N ALA A 118 -4.84 -12.01 -5.86
CA ALA A 118 -5.09 -10.58 -5.68
C ALA A 118 -6.58 -10.30 -5.78
N THR A 119 -7.11 -9.52 -4.85
CA THR A 119 -8.56 -9.27 -4.78
C THR A 119 -8.98 -8.00 -5.49
N HIS A 120 -8.05 -7.08 -5.73
CA HIS A 120 -8.32 -5.83 -6.47
C HIS A 120 -9.54 -5.10 -5.93
N ASP A 121 -9.64 -4.96 -4.62
CA ASP A 121 -10.83 -4.40 -3.97
C ASP A 121 -11.17 -3.01 -4.51
N TYR A 122 -10.17 -2.25 -4.94
CA TYR A 122 -10.40 -0.90 -5.45
C TYR A 122 -11.31 -0.87 -6.67
N ARG A 123 -11.46 -2.00 -7.37
CA ARG A 123 -12.35 -2.07 -8.54
C ARG A 123 -13.81 -1.96 -8.14
N MET A 124 -14.14 -2.34 -6.92
CA MET A 124 -15.51 -2.34 -6.44
C MET A 124 -15.96 -1.00 -5.87
N TRP A 125 -15.02 -0.11 -5.64
CA TRP A 125 -15.35 1.16 -5.00
C TRP A 125 -16.10 2.08 -5.97
N VAL A 126 -17.13 2.73 -5.44
CA VAL A 126 -17.86 3.75 -6.18
C VAL A 126 -17.99 4.98 -5.29
N PRO A 127 -18.06 6.17 -5.89
CA PRO A 127 -18.22 7.39 -5.09
C PRO A 127 -19.49 7.35 -4.28
N PRO A 128 -19.49 7.90 -3.06
CA PRO A 128 -20.71 8.00 -2.29
C PRO A 128 -21.72 8.89 -3.02
N LYS A 129 -22.98 8.56 -2.87
CA LYS A 129 -24.05 9.43 -3.38
C LYS A 129 -24.27 10.57 -2.42
N ASN A 130 -24.52 11.74 -2.97
CA ASN A 130 -24.85 12.91 -2.17
C ASN A 130 -26.34 13.13 -2.11
#